data_64f4f53ee5dca6f23f9e5c4c7ff102b5
#
_entry.id   64f4f53ee5dca6f23f9e5c4c7ff102b5
#
_cell.length_a   1.000
_cell.length_b   1.000
_cell.length_c   1.000
_cell.angle_alpha   90.00
_cell.angle_beta   90.00
_cell.angle_gamma   90.00
#
_symmetry.space_group_name_H-M   'P 1'
#
loop_
_entity.id
_entity.type
_entity.pdbx_description
1 polymer ?
#
loop_
_entity_poly.entity_id
_entity_poly.type
_entity_poly.pdbx_seq_one_letter_code
_entity_poly.pdbx_strand_id
1 'polypeptide(L)'
;MSRGETDPQGMLDSLQRECMENDVSVEDDIAGIILDLDCNEERAKQLRELLSQEEYAHYKAFASNPCFEVWFVAHFHELRGTYSGSSQVLEDLKHQIPDYDKGRNCYRKLKDHTQEAIERCKAKERQYKDRNWPSTDCNPRTDVASLVEMLAGRKE
;
A
#
# COMPACT_ATOMS: atom_id res chain seq x y z
N MET A 1 -21.23 -0.64 -1.12
CA MET A 1 -20.14 0.28 -0.83
C MET A 1 -20.70 1.64 -0.53
N SER A 2 -20.60 2.09 0.68
CA SER A 2 -20.96 3.47 1.00
C SER A 2 -19.95 4.42 0.37
N ARG A 3 -20.44 5.42 -0.36
CA ARG A 3 -19.67 6.51 -0.89
C ARG A 3 -19.13 7.34 0.27
N GLY A 4 -17.88 7.22 0.63
CA GLY A 4 -17.28 8.04 1.69
C GLY A 4 -16.20 7.34 2.49
N GLU A 5 -15.97 6.06 2.24
CA GLU A 5 -14.99 5.28 2.98
C GLU A 5 -13.64 5.20 2.24
N THR A 6 -13.25 6.27 1.54
CA THR A 6 -11.94 6.39 0.91
C THR A 6 -10.97 7.25 1.71
N ASP A 7 -11.47 8.00 2.70
CA ASP A 7 -10.59 8.73 3.61
C ASP A 7 -10.05 7.78 4.69
N PRO A 8 -8.86 8.06 5.22
CA PRO A 8 -8.22 7.17 6.18
C PRO A 8 -9.05 6.85 7.42
N GLN A 9 -9.73 7.84 7.98
CA GLN A 9 -10.56 7.63 9.17
C GLN A 9 -11.76 6.72 8.86
N GLY A 10 -12.46 6.99 7.77
CA GLY A 10 -13.59 6.17 7.34
C GLY A 10 -13.18 4.71 7.09
N MET A 11 -12.01 4.50 6.50
CA MET A 11 -11.47 3.16 6.27
C MET A 11 -11.18 2.44 7.59
N LEU A 12 -10.54 3.11 8.54
CA LEU A 12 -10.23 2.52 9.86
C LEU A 12 -11.51 2.22 10.66
N ASP A 13 -12.48 3.12 10.62
CA ASP A 13 -13.76 2.92 11.30
C ASP A 13 -14.54 1.75 10.70
N SER A 14 -14.52 1.60 9.38
CA SER A 14 -15.12 0.44 8.70
C SER A 14 -14.42 -0.86 9.07
N LEU A 15 -13.09 -0.86 9.12
CA LEU A 15 -12.32 -2.02 9.55
C LEU A 15 -12.66 -2.42 10.98
N GLN A 16 -12.77 -1.45 11.87
CA GLN A 16 -13.12 -1.69 13.28
C GLN A 16 -14.50 -2.36 13.40
N ARG A 17 -15.49 -1.87 12.66
CA ARG A 17 -16.82 -2.48 12.62
C ARG A 17 -16.78 -3.91 12.08
N GLU A 18 -16.06 -4.14 10.98
CA GLU A 18 -15.91 -5.47 10.40
C GLU A 18 -15.27 -6.46 11.39
N CYS A 19 -14.25 -6.03 12.10
CA CYS A 19 -13.58 -6.86 13.11
C CYS A 19 -14.52 -7.21 14.26
N MET A 20 -15.34 -6.27 14.71
CA MET A 20 -16.30 -6.49 15.78
C MET A 20 -17.43 -7.43 15.33
N GLU A 21 -17.96 -7.25 14.12
CA GLU A 21 -19.05 -8.05 13.58
C GLU A 21 -18.63 -9.50 13.31
N ASN A 22 -17.36 -9.73 12.99
CA ASN A 22 -16.84 -11.05 12.63
C ASN A 22 -15.97 -11.69 13.72
N ASP A 23 -15.96 -11.15 14.93
CA ASP A 23 -15.18 -11.65 16.06
C ASP A 23 -13.68 -11.84 15.73
N VAL A 24 -13.11 -10.92 14.96
CA VAL A 24 -11.70 -10.96 14.60
C VAL A 24 -10.85 -10.59 15.81
N SER A 25 -9.90 -11.45 16.15
CA SER A 25 -8.93 -11.17 17.22
C SER A 25 -7.79 -10.31 16.67
N VAL A 26 -7.73 -9.05 17.06
CA VAL A 26 -6.64 -8.15 16.63
C VAL A 26 -5.28 -8.52 17.24
N GLU A 27 -5.27 -9.42 18.22
CA GLU A 27 -4.04 -9.95 18.82
C GLU A 27 -3.46 -11.10 18.00
N ASP A 28 -4.33 -11.95 17.44
CA ASP A 28 -3.96 -13.16 16.72
C ASP A 28 -3.98 -13.00 15.20
N ASP A 29 -4.79 -12.06 14.71
CA ASP A 29 -5.00 -11.83 13.28
C ASP A 29 -4.38 -10.51 12.82
N ILE A 30 -4.16 -10.39 11.52
CA ILE A 30 -3.77 -9.13 10.91
C ILE A 30 -5.02 -8.42 10.43
N ALA A 31 -5.29 -7.25 10.99
CA ALA A 31 -6.35 -6.38 10.53
C ALA A 31 -5.72 -5.08 10.00
N GLY A 32 -5.99 -4.74 8.77
CA GLY A 32 -5.36 -3.59 8.15
C GLY A 32 -6.14 -3.02 6.98
N ILE A 33 -5.75 -1.84 6.56
CA ILE A 33 -6.28 -1.15 5.39
C ILE A 33 -5.19 -1.03 4.32
N ILE A 34 -5.61 -1.01 3.07
CA ILE A 34 -4.73 -0.75 1.92
C ILE A 34 -5.23 0.55 1.28
N LEU A 35 -4.35 1.52 1.12
CA LEU A 35 -4.75 2.81 0.59
C LEU A 35 -3.65 3.49 -0.22
N ASP A 36 -4.07 4.36 -1.15
CA ASP A 36 -3.20 5.20 -1.94
C ASP A 36 -3.10 6.58 -1.30
N LEU A 37 -1.89 7.14 -1.23
CA LEU A 37 -1.70 8.51 -0.73
C LEU A 37 -1.93 9.57 -1.81
N ASP A 38 -1.82 9.20 -3.08
CA ASP A 38 -2.06 10.09 -4.24
C ASP A 38 -1.23 11.38 -4.23
N CYS A 39 -0.03 11.35 -3.66
CA CYS A 39 0.82 12.54 -3.46
C CYS A 39 0.12 13.64 -2.66
N ASN A 40 -0.82 13.27 -1.78
CA ASN A 40 -1.61 14.21 -0.97
C ASN A 40 -1.08 14.21 0.46
N GLU A 41 -0.38 15.30 0.84
CA GLU A 41 0.24 15.40 2.17
C GLU A 41 -0.80 15.49 3.29
N GLU A 42 -1.95 16.11 3.06
CA GLU A 42 -3.02 16.15 4.05
C GLU A 42 -3.51 14.75 4.38
N ARG A 43 -3.67 13.92 3.36
CA ARG A 43 -4.07 12.51 3.51
C ARG A 43 -3.01 11.72 4.28
N ALA A 44 -1.74 11.89 3.93
CA ALA A 44 -0.62 11.23 4.61
C ALA A 44 -0.54 11.65 6.08
N LYS A 45 -0.67 12.94 6.36
CA LYS A 45 -0.66 13.49 7.73
C LYS A 45 -1.83 12.94 8.55
N GLN A 46 -3.03 12.93 7.98
CA GLN A 46 -4.21 12.37 8.64
C GLN A 46 -3.97 10.91 9.03
N LEU A 47 -3.41 10.11 8.11
CA LEU A 47 -3.12 8.71 8.38
C LEU A 47 -2.10 8.55 9.52
N ARG A 48 -1.01 9.33 9.51
CA ARG A 48 -0.02 9.31 10.59
C ARG A 48 -0.65 9.59 11.95
N GLU A 49 -1.50 10.63 12.01
CA GLU A 49 -2.17 11.05 13.24
C GLU A 49 -3.14 9.97 13.75
N LEU A 50 -3.91 9.35 12.85
CA LEU A 50 -4.83 8.28 13.21
C LEU A 50 -4.10 7.06 13.75
N LEU A 51 -3.03 6.63 13.09
CA LEU A 51 -2.26 5.47 13.52
C LEU A 51 -1.52 5.67 14.85
N SER A 52 -1.34 6.91 15.28
CA SER A 52 -0.75 7.23 16.58
C SER A 52 -1.76 7.17 17.73
N GLN A 53 -3.05 7.09 17.44
CA GLN A 53 -4.10 7.01 18.44
C GLN A 53 -4.22 5.60 19.01
N GLU A 54 -4.45 5.50 20.30
CA GLU A 54 -4.60 4.22 21.01
C GLU A 54 -5.74 3.38 20.42
N GLU A 55 -6.82 4.02 20.00
CA GLU A 55 -7.99 3.37 19.40
C GLU A 55 -7.63 2.53 18.17
N TYR A 56 -6.64 2.95 17.38
CA TYR A 56 -6.24 2.29 16.14
C TYR A 56 -4.87 1.58 16.25
N ALA A 57 -4.31 1.46 17.45
CA ALA A 57 -2.96 0.94 17.68
C ALA A 57 -2.77 -0.52 17.18
N HIS A 58 -3.83 -1.31 17.14
CA HIS A 58 -3.77 -2.71 16.70
C HIS A 58 -4.01 -2.90 15.21
N TYR A 59 -4.38 -1.85 14.50
CA TYR A 59 -4.62 -1.91 13.06
C TYR A 59 -3.38 -1.49 12.28
N LYS A 60 -3.23 -2.06 11.09
CA LYS A 60 -2.11 -1.74 10.19
C LYS A 60 -2.62 -1.00 8.97
N ALA A 61 -1.77 -0.14 8.43
CA ALA A 61 -2.03 0.50 7.16
C ALA A 61 -0.92 0.14 6.19
N PHE A 62 -1.31 -0.33 5.01
CA PHE A 62 -0.39 -0.63 3.92
C PHE A 62 -0.59 0.43 2.86
N ALA A 63 0.17 1.51 2.98
CA ALA A 63 0.03 2.67 2.12
C ALA A 63 0.98 2.60 0.94
N SER A 64 0.58 3.23 -0.17
CA SER A 64 1.40 3.40 -1.35
C SER A 64 1.38 4.86 -1.79
N ASN A 65 2.51 5.38 -2.21
CA ASN A 65 2.61 6.74 -2.73
C ASN A 65 3.36 6.70 -4.07
N PRO A 66 2.77 7.15 -5.17
CA PRO A 66 1.41 7.70 -5.30
C PRO A 66 0.27 6.67 -5.14
N CYS A 67 0.41 5.44 -5.68
CA CYS A 67 -0.68 4.47 -5.71
C CYS A 67 -0.18 3.03 -5.64
N PHE A 68 -1.11 2.11 -5.45
CA PHE A 68 -0.85 0.67 -5.33
C PHE A 68 -0.03 0.11 -6.51
N GLU A 69 -0.23 0.63 -7.71
CA GLU A 69 0.44 0.15 -8.92
C GLU A 69 1.96 0.33 -8.90
N VAL A 70 2.52 1.11 -7.99
CA VAL A 70 3.96 1.14 -7.72
C VAL A 70 4.47 -0.28 -7.43
N TRP A 71 3.69 -1.08 -6.70
CA TRP A 71 3.99 -2.48 -6.43
C TRP A 71 4.11 -3.29 -7.73
N PHE A 72 3.20 -3.10 -8.66
CA PHE A 72 3.26 -3.78 -9.96
C PHE A 72 4.45 -3.34 -10.79
N VAL A 73 4.74 -2.04 -10.83
CA VAL A 73 5.91 -1.51 -11.56
C VAL A 73 7.22 -2.13 -11.04
N ALA A 74 7.32 -2.35 -9.73
CA ALA A 74 8.48 -2.95 -9.10
C ALA A 74 8.79 -4.36 -9.60
N HIS A 75 7.82 -5.05 -10.20
CA HIS A 75 8.03 -6.38 -10.80
C HIS A 75 8.86 -6.31 -12.09
N PHE A 76 8.90 -5.16 -12.75
CA PHE A 76 9.49 -5.03 -14.09
C PHE A 76 10.81 -4.28 -14.10
N HIS A 77 10.98 -3.30 -13.22
CA HIS A 77 12.20 -2.52 -13.15
C HIS A 77 12.36 -1.86 -11.78
N GLU A 78 13.55 -1.31 -11.54
CA GLU A 78 13.82 -0.56 -10.32
C GLU A 78 12.96 0.69 -10.24
N LEU A 79 12.57 1.05 -9.03
CA LEU A 79 11.81 2.26 -8.76
C LEU A 79 12.78 3.44 -8.70
N ARG A 80 12.84 4.22 -9.76
CA ARG A 80 13.76 5.36 -9.90
C ARG A 80 13.00 6.66 -10.09
N GLY A 81 13.59 7.76 -9.59
CA GLY A 81 13.01 9.09 -9.69
C GLY A 81 11.76 9.23 -8.83
N THR A 82 10.95 10.21 -9.16
CA THR A 82 9.69 10.50 -8.49
C THR A 82 8.56 10.56 -9.52
N TYR A 83 7.36 10.19 -9.09
CA TYR A 83 6.17 10.32 -9.92
C TYR A 83 5.42 11.60 -9.55
N SER A 84 4.89 12.28 -10.55
CA SER A 84 4.07 13.48 -10.33
C SER A 84 2.68 13.15 -9.77
N GLY A 85 2.25 11.90 -9.90
CA GLY A 85 0.96 11.41 -9.43
C GLY A 85 0.69 10.01 -9.95
N SER A 86 -0.48 9.50 -9.62
CA SER A 86 -0.90 8.14 -9.99
C SER A 86 -0.97 7.93 -11.50
N SER A 87 -1.33 8.95 -12.27
CA SER A 87 -1.38 8.86 -13.74
C SER A 87 -0.03 8.48 -14.33
N GLN A 88 1.06 9.05 -13.81
CA GLN A 88 2.41 8.76 -14.28
C GLN A 88 2.83 7.33 -13.93
N VAL A 89 2.43 6.83 -12.78
CA VAL A 89 2.66 5.43 -12.40
C VAL A 89 1.95 4.49 -13.38
N LEU A 90 0.70 4.81 -13.73
CA LEU A 90 -0.08 4.02 -14.68
C LEU A 90 0.52 4.04 -16.08
N GLU A 91 1.05 5.18 -16.52
CA GLU A 91 1.76 5.27 -17.80
C GLU A 91 2.98 4.35 -17.82
N ASP A 92 3.79 4.39 -16.75
CA ASP A 92 4.95 3.53 -16.61
C ASP A 92 4.54 2.05 -16.65
N LEU A 93 3.51 1.68 -15.90
CA LEU A 93 3.01 0.31 -15.88
C LEU A 93 2.52 -0.14 -17.25
N LYS A 94 1.87 0.71 -18.00
CA LYS A 94 1.35 0.39 -19.36
C LYS A 94 2.46 0.16 -20.39
N HIS A 95 3.68 0.61 -20.15
CA HIS A 95 4.81 0.23 -20.97
C HIS A 95 5.12 -1.27 -20.84
N GLN A 96 4.81 -1.88 -19.70
CA GLN A 96 5.04 -3.30 -19.43
C GLN A 96 3.77 -4.12 -19.66
N ILE A 97 2.63 -3.58 -19.33
CA ILE A 97 1.31 -4.21 -19.47
C ILE A 97 0.40 -3.24 -20.24
N PRO A 98 0.48 -3.21 -21.61
CA PRO A 98 -0.25 -2.21 -22.40
C PRO A 98 -1.78 -2.23 -22.20
N ASP A 99 -2.33 -3.38 -21.88
CA ASP A 99 -3.77 -3.57 -21.65
C ASP A 99 -4.15 -3.52 -20.16
N TYR A 100 -3.29 -2.96 -19.32
CA TYR A 100 -3.57 -2.87 -17.88
C TYR A 100 -4.85 -2.08 -17.59
N ASP A 101 -5.71 -2.68 -16.76
CA ASP A 101 -6.92 -2.09 -16.24
C ASP A 101 -7.05 -2.55 -14.79
N LYS A 102 -7.42 -1.66 -13.87
CA LYS A 102 -7.52 -1.94 -12.43
C LYS A 102 -8.41 -3.14 -12.08
N GLY A 103 -9.38 -3.45 -12.91
CA GLY A 103 -10.24 -4.62 -12.73
C GLY A 103 -9.68 -5.92 -13.28
N ARG A 104 -8.51 -5.89 -13.92
CA ARG A 104 -7.94 -7.03 -14.63
C ARG A 104 -6.92 -7.78 -13.81
N ASN A 105 -7.01 -9.11 -13.85
CA ASN A 105 -6.02 -9.96 -13.21
C ASN A 105 -4.74 -10.04 -14.04
N CYS A 106 -3.65 -9.46 -13.55
CA CYS A 106 -2.33 -9.50 -14.18
C CYS A 106 -1.35 -10.44 -13.48
N TYR A 107 -1.84 -11.30 -12.59
CA TYR A 107 -1.01 -12.21 -11.78
C TYR A 107 -0.01 -13.03 -12.61
N ARG A 108 -0.43 -13.54 -13.77
CA ARG A 108 0.44 -14.35 -14.63
C ARG A 108 1.68 -13.59 -15.12
N LYS A 109 1.57 -12.28 -15.30
CA LYS A 109 2.68 -11.43 -15.74
C LYS A 109 3.61 -11.06 -14.59
N LEU A 110 3.13 -11.15 -13.34
CA LEU A 110 3.85 -10.69 -12.16
C LEU A 110 4.51 -11.84 -11.37
N LYS A 111 3.89 -13.00 -11.32
CA LYS A 111 4.22 -14.08 -10.38
C LYS A 111 5.69 -14.50 -10.36
N ASP A 112 6.37 -14.47 -11.48
CA ASP A 112 7.77 -14.91 -11.60
C ASP A 112 8.76 -13.81 -11.18
N HIS A 113 8.29 -12.60 -10.90
CA HIS A 113 9.09 -11.42 -10.56
C HIS A 113 8.81 -10.87 -9.18
N THR A 114 8.00 -11.57 -8.38
CA THR A 114 7.56 -11.06 -7.06
C THR A 114 8.73 -10.90 -6.09
N GLN A 115 9.70 -11.80 -6.10
CA GLN A 115 10.86 -11.67 -5.23
C GLN A 115 11.68 -10.43 -5.57
N GLU A 116 11.89 -10.15 -6.85
CA GLU A 116 12.57 -8.93 -7.30
C GLU A 116 11.79 -7.68 -6.89
N ALA A 117 10.46 -7.72 -7.01
CA ALA A 117 9.61 -6.63 -6.60
C ALA A 117 9.75 -6.33 -5.10
N ILE A 118 9.76 -7.37 -4.26
CA ILE A 118 9.96 -7.23 -2.82
C ILE A 118 11.29 -6.55 -2.53
N GLU A 119 12.36 -6.99 -3.16
CA GLU A 119 13.71 -6.43 -2.96
C GLU A 119 13.77 -4.95 -3.36
N ARG A 120 13.15 -4.59 -4.49
CA ARG A 120 13.11 -3.20 -4.98
C ARG A 120 12.30 -2.29 -4.07
N CYS A 121 11.17 -2.78 -3.57
CA CYS A 121 10.35 -2.03 -2.62
C CYS A 121 11.07 -1.82 -1.29
N LYS A 122 11.77 -2.84 -0.80
CA LYS A 122 12.54 -2.74 0.44
C LYS A 122 13.75 -1.82 0.29
N ALA A 123 14.36 -1.76 -0.89
CA ALA A 123 15.41 -0.80 -1.17
C ALA A 123 14.91 0.64 -1.02
N LYS A 124 13.68 0.91 -1.46
CA LYS A 124 13.05 2.23 -1.27
C LYS A 124 12.73 2.51 0.21
N GLU A 125 12.26 1.52 0.95
CA GLU A 125 12.04 1.68 2.39
C GLU A 125 13.36 2.08 3.09
N ARG A 126 14.46 1.43 2.75
CA ARG A 126 15.78 1.77 3.30
C ARG A 126 16.24 3.17 2.89
N GLN A 127 15.99 3.55 1.64
CA GLN A 127 16.32 4.90 1.14
C GLN A 127 15.59 5.98 1.93
N TYR A 128 14.35 5.73 2.31
CA TYR A 128 13.49 6.69 3.00
C TYR A 128 13.39 6.46 4.52
N LYS A 129 14.29 5.67 5.10
CA LYS A 129 14.21 5.28 6.52
C LYS A 129 14.15 6.44 7.51
N ASP A 130 14.75 7.58 7.16
CA ASP A 130 14.78 8.78 8.00
C ASP A 130 13.59 9.71 7.74
N ARG A 131 12.70 9.33 6.84
CA ARG A 131 11.47 10.06 6.55
C ARG A 131 10.36 9.60 7.47
N ASN A 132 9.39 10.48 7.67
CA ASN A 132 8.26 10.22 8.56
C ASN A 132 7.11 9.56 7.78
N TRP A 133 7.29 8.29 7.40
CA TRP A 133 6.29 7.53 6.65
C TRP A 133 5.06 7.21 7.51
N PRO A 134 3.81 7.26 7.00
CA PRO A 134 3.45 7.64 5.62
C PRO A 134 3.63 9.14 5.36
N SER A 135 4.26 9.47 4.24
CA SER A 135 4.60 10.84 3.86
C SER A 135 4.75 10.94 2.35
N THR A 136 4.35 12.06 1.77
CA THR A 136 4.53 12.31 0.33
C THR A 136 5.99 12.54 -0.07
N ASP A 137 6.89 12.75 0.89
CA ASP A 137 8.34 12.80 0.66
C ASP A 137 8.89 11.45 0.21
N CYS A 138 8.20 10.37 0.51
CA CYS A 138 8.56 9.02 0.09
C CYS A 138 7.87 8.70 -1.23
N ASN A 139 8.52 8.97 -2.34
CA ASN A 139 7.92 8.83 -3.68
C ASN A 139 8.96 8.32 -4.69
N PRO A 140 8.82 7.10 -5.22
CA PRO A 140 7.76 6.13 -4.92
C PRO A 140 8.05 5.29 -3.68
N ARG A 141 7.01 4.92 -2.97
CA ARG A 141 7.09 3.93 -1.89
C ARG A 141 5.78 3.16 -1.75
N THR A 142 5.85 1.89 -1.38
CA THR A 142 4.68 1.06 -1.10
C THR A 142 4.98 0.08 0.04
N ASP A 143 3.97 -0.15 0.89
CA ASP A 143 4.03 -1.14 1.96
C ASP A 143 3.52 -2.52 1.51
N VAL A 144 3.11 -2.66 0.26
CA VAL A 144 2.52 -3.92 -0.23
C VAL A 144 3.51 -5.08 -0.15
N ALA A 145 4.80 -4.83 -0.36
CA ALA A 145 5.83 -5.86 -0.21
C ALA A 145 5.79 -6.48 1.19
N SER A 146 5.68 -5.65 2.23
CA SER A 146 5.57 -6.11 3.62
C SER A 146 4.31 -6.93 3.85
N LEU A 147 3.18 -6.50 3.27
CA LEU A 147 1.93 -7.26 3.34
C LEU A 147 2.09 -8.64 2.70
N VAL A 148 2.68 -8.71 1.52
CA VAL A 148 2.90 -9.98 0.81
C VAL A 148 3.78 -10.92 1.64
N GLU A 149 4.84 -10.42 2.25
CA GLU A 149 5.71 -11.23 3.12
C GLU A 149 4.96 -11.73 4.35
N MET A 150 4.14 -10.90 4.97
CA MET A 150 3.33 -11.29 6.13
C MET A 150 2.35 -12.41 5.77
N LEU A 151 1.70 -12.32 4.61
CA LEU A 151 0.77 -13.33 4.12
C LEU A 151 1.49 -14.64 3.78
N ALA A 152 2.68 -14.57 3.19
CA ALA A 152 3.49 -15.75 2.88
C ALA A 152 3.98 -16.46 4.15
N GLY A 153 4.37 -15.71 5.18
CA GLY A 153 4.82 -16.27 6.46
C GLY A 153 3.73 -16.98 7.24
N ARG A 154 2.46 -16.72 6.96
CA ARG A 154 1.32 -17.36 7.64
C ARG A 154 0.88 -18.69 7.01
N LYS A 155 1.48 -19.08 5.91
CA LYS A 155 1.15 -20.35 5.22
C LYS A 155 1.76 -21.59 5.87
N GLU A 156 2.55 -21.41 6.91
CA GLU A 156 3.15 -22.53 7.66
C GLU A 156 2.25 -22.97 8.80
#